data_fd081acdcdb26b415cd5582cadf1538b
#
_entry.id   fd081acdcdb26b415cd5582cadf1538b
#
_cell.length_a   1.000
_cell.length_b   1.000
_cell.length_c   1.000
_cell.angle_alpha   90.00
_cell.angle_beta   90.00
_cell.angle_gamma   90.00
#
_symmetry.space_group_name_H-M   'P 1'
#
loop_
_entity.id
_entity.type
_entity.pdbx_description
1 polymer ?
#
loop_
_entity_poly.entity_id
_entity_poly.type
_entity_poly.pdbx_seq_one_letter_code
_entity_poly.pdbx_strand_id
1 'polypeptide(L)'
;PDFGAPAGSPVAQASQILSDMLRQFPCQEAAALMLADLTLARAVEWDRPMPLLATHMPRKVIREITDGAGDPVLRVHLAMIAACDGAIRSTADLSRRATKLQAIAPKLRAKGSDEALAVFLSHDAVSPSGMLSPMIQGTSVAMTGRAARRLCDRLVELGAVRELTGRATFRLYGV
;
A
#
# COMPACT_ATOMS: atom_id res chain seq x y z
N PRO A 1 -14.93 -22.31 16.07
CA PRO A 1 -14.45 -21.80 17.34
C PRO A 1 -15.04 -20.42 17.56
N ASP A 2 -15.81 -20.29 18.66
CA ASP A 2 -16.41 -19.05 19.06
C ASP A 2 -15.31 -18.22 19.76
N PHE A 3 -14.69 -17.33 19.01
CA PHE A 3 -13.80 -16.33 19.60
C PHE A 3 -14.71 -15.29 20.23
N GLY A 4 -15.02 -15.44 21.53
CA GLY A 4 -15.79 -14.46 22.29
C GLY A 4 -15.25 -13.06 22.03
N ALA A 5 -16.13 -12.05 22.02
CA ALA A 5 -15.73 -10.67 21.73
C ALA A 5 -14.61 -10.25 22.70
N PRO A 6 -13.38 -9.96 22.19
CA PRO A 6 -12.27 -9.67 23.07
C PRO A 6 -12.52 -8.36 23.80
N ALA A 7 -12.28 -8.37 25.12
CA ALA A 7 -12.42 -7.19 25.96
C ALA A 7 -11.11 -6.36 25.93
N GLY A 8 -11.23 -5.05 26.07
CA GLY A 8 -10.08 -4.15 26.22
C GLY A 8 -9.88 -3.18 25.04
N SER A 9 -8.71 -2.54 25.00
CA SER A 9 -8.37 -1.61 23.92
C SER A 9 -8.27 -2.32 22.55
N PRO A 10 -8.45 -1.60 21.43
CA PRO A 10 -8.32 -2.17 20.08
C PRO A 10 -7.04 -3.00 19.88
N VAL A 11 -5.91 -2.51 20.42
CA VAL A 11 -4.63 -3.22 20.34
C VAL A 11 -4.62 -4.48 21.20
N ALA A 12 -5.22 -4.45 22.39
CA ALA A 12 -5.35 -5.62 23.25
C ALA A 12 -6.21 -6.71 22.58
N GLN A 13 -7.32 -6.33 21.95
CA GLN A 13 -8.17 -7.24 21.20
C GLN A 13 -7.42 -7.91 20.03
N ALA A 14 -6.70 -7.12 19.22
CA ALA A 14 -5.88 -7.64 18.13
C ALA A 14 -4.78 -8.57 18.63
N SER A 15 -4.13 -8.23 19.76
CA SER A 15 -3.09 -9.04 20.38
C SER A 15 -3.61 -10.38 20.87
N GLN A 16 -4.81 -10.40 21.45
CA GLN A 16 -5.45 -11.61 21.93
C GLN A 16 -5.74 -12.56 20.76
N ILE A 17 -6.39 -12.06 19.71
CA ILE A 17 -6.70 -12.87 18.51
C ILE A 17 -5.42 -13.40 17.86
N LEU A 18 -4.39 -12.56 17.71
CA LEU A 18 -3.10 -12.98 17.15
C LEU A 18 -2.51 -14.15 17.96
N SER A 19 -2.45 -14.00 19.28
CA SER A 19 -1.86 -15.01 20.18
C SER A 19 -2.65 -16.31 20.18
N ASP A 20 -3.97 -16.24 20.20
CA ASP A 20 -4.83 -17.42 20.22
C ASP A 20 -4.74 -18.20 18.89
N MET A 21 -4.73 -17.48 17.77
CA MET A 21 -4.55 -18.09 16.46
C MET A 21 -3.18 -18.74 16.31
N LEU A 22 -2.10 -18.09 16.72
CA LEU A 22 -0.74 -18.63 16.62
C LEU A 22 -0.55 -19.85 17.55
N ARG A 23 -1.15 -19.86 18.74
CA ARG A 23 -1.11 -21.02 19.64
C ARG A 23 -1.91 -22.19 19.07
N GLN A 24 -3.08 -21.94 18.52
CA GLN A 24 -3.97 -22.99 18.01
C GLN A 24 -3.53 -23.52 16.63
N PHE A 25 -2.98 -22.63 15.81
CA PHE A 25 -2.58 -22.91 14.43
C PHE A 25 -1.18 -22.31 14.12
N PRO A 26 -0.07 -22.87 14.65
CA PRO A 26 1.27 -22.30 14.54
C PRO A 26 1.75 -22.10 13.11
N CYS A 27 1.26 -22.88 12.14
CA CYS A 27 1.63 -22.79 10.72
C CYS A 27 0.78 -21.77 9.93
N GLN A 28 -0.19 -21.10 10.55
CA GLN A 28 -1.12 -20.17 9.89
C GLN A 28 -0.80 -18.70 10.22
N GLU A 29 0.49 -18.33 10.18
CA GLU A 29 0.97 -16.98 10.52
C GLU A 29 0.22 -15.89 9.73
N ALA A 30 0.04 -16.07 8.41
CA ALA A 30 -0.63 -15.09 7.57
C ALA A 30 -2.12 -14.90 7.98
N ALA A 31 -2.83 -15.99 8.26
CA ALA A 31 -4.23 -15.92 8.69
C ALA A 31 -4.36 -15.26 10.07
N ALA A 32 -3.43 -15.55 10.99
CA ALA A 32 -3.39 -14.93 12.31
C ALA A 32 -3.21 -13.42 12.24
N LEU A 33 -2.26 -12.95 11.42
CA LEU A 33 -2.01 -11.53 11.19
C LEU A 33 -3.21 -10.83 10.52
N MET A 34 -3.82 -11.45 9.50
CA MET A 34 -5.01 -10.90 8.84
C MET A 34 -6.20 -10.78 9.79
N LEU A 35 -6.43 -11.76 10.66
CA LEU A 35 -7.51 -11.71 11.64
C LEU A 35 -7.25 -10.66 12.71
N ALA A 36 -6.01 -10.48 13.14
CA ALA A 36 -5.63 -9.42 14.07
C ALA A 36 -5.82 -8.03 13.44
N ASP A 37 -5.39 -7.82 12.20
CA ASP A 37 -5.61 -6.57 11.45
C ASP A 37 -7.11 -6.30 11.24
N LEU A 38 -7.92 -7.32 10.95
CA LEU A 38 -9.37 -7.21 10.83
C LEU A 38 -10.03 -6.85 12.17
N THR A 39 -9.58 -7.47 13.26
CA THR A 39 -10.07 -7.16 14.61
C THR A 39 -9.77 -5.73 14.99
N LEU A 40 -8.55 -5.26 14.70
CA LEU A 40 -8.14 -3.88 14.89
C LEU A 40 -9.02 -2.92 14.11
N ALA A 41 -9.21 -3.16 12.81
CA ALA A 41 -10.03 -2.33 11.94
C ALA A 41 -11.48 -2.21 12.46
N ARG A 42 -12.07 -3.32 12.90
CA ARG A 42 -13.41 -3.34 13.51
C ARG A 42 -13.46 -2.53 14.81
N ALA A 43 -12.46 -2.69 15.67
CA ALA A 43 -12.42 -2.03 16.97
C ALA A 43 -12.21 -0.50 16.87
N VAL A 44 -11.61 -0.01 15.76
CA VAL A 44 -11.43 1.42 15.47
C VAL A 44 -12.42 1.94 14.40
N GLU A 45 -13.41 1.14 14.03
CA GLU A 45 -14.48 1.48 13.08
C GLU A 45 -13.95 1.92 11.69
N TRP A 46 -12.89 1.29 11.20
CA TRP A 46 -12.40 1.53 9.85
C TRP A 46 -13.25 0.80 8.81
N ASP A 47 -13.57 1.47 7.72
CA ASP A 47 -14.33 0.90 6.60
C ASP A 47 -13.62 -0.29 5.93
N ARG A 48 -12.29 -0.32 6.01
CA ARG A 48 -11.45 -1.34 5.38
C ARG A 48 -10.33 -1.78 6.31
N PRO A 49 -10.04 -3.09 6.39
CA PRO A 49 -8.88 -3.56 7.11
C PRO A 49 -7.59 -3.12 6.38
N MET A 50 -6.61 -2.65 7.15
CA MET A 50 -5.28 -2.32 6.66
C MET A 50 -4.29 -3.39 7.15
N PRO A 51 -3.41 -3.92 6.29
CA PRO A 51 -2.45 -4.97 6.66
C PRO A 51 -1.27 -4.39 7.46
N LEU A 52 -1.54 -3.80 8.62
CA LEU A 52 -0.55 -3.09 9.43
C LEU A 52 0.40 -4.07 10.12
N LEU A 53 -0.15 -5.05 10.83
CA LEU A 53 0.63 -6.07 11.53
C LEU A 53 1.33 -7.00 10.53
N ALA A 54 0.63 -7.40 9.47
CA ALA A 54 1.20 -8.24 8.42
C ALA A 54 2.42 -7.62 7.73
N THR A 55 2.49 -6.29 7.63
CA THR A 55 3.61 -5.58 6.98
C THR A 55 4.71 -5.14 7.92
N HIS A 56 4.41 -4.95 9.21
CA HIS A 56 5.35 -4.34 10.17
C HIS A 56 5.78 -5.26 11.31
N MET A 57 5.21 -6.46 11.41
CA MET A 57 5.61 -7.43 12.43
C MET A 57 6.70 -8.37 11.91
N PRO A 58 7.93 -8.34 12.47
CA PRO A 58 9.00 -9.23 12.03
C PRO A 58 8.67 -10.70 12.33
N ARG A 59 9.08 -11.60 11.44
CA ARG A 59 8.90 -13.07 11.64
C ARG A 59 9.46 -13.58 12.95
N LYS A 60 10.57 -13.00 13.43
CA LYS A 60 11.14 -13.34 14.74
C LYS A 60 10.13 -13.10 15.87
N VAL A 61 9.44 -11.95 15.81
CA VAL A 61 8.43 -11.58 16.82
C VAL A 61 7.21 -12.52 16.75
N ILE A 62 6.79 -12.91 15.55
CA ILE A 62 5.71 -13.89 15.39
C ILE A 62 6.07 -15.22 16.05
N ARG A 63 7.30 -15.71 15.86
CA ARG A 63 7.78 -16.94 16.51
C ARG A 63 7.84 -16.79 18.04
N GLU A 64 8.36 -15.68 18.55
CA GLU A 64 8.37 -15.40 19.99
C GLU A 64 6.96 -15.47 20.59
N ILE A 65 5.95 -14.92 19.91
CA ILE A 65 4.54 -14.99 20.34
C ILE A 65 4.02 -16.44 20.26
N THR A 66 4.33 -17.16 19.18
CA THR A 66 3.93 -18.57 19.00
C THR A 66 4.50 -19.46 20.11
N ASP A 67 5.76 -19.24 20.49
CA ASP A 67 6.47 -19.99 21.52
C ASP A 67 6.08 -19.54 22.95
N GLY A 68 5.16 -18.57 23.08
CA GLY A 68 4.75 -18.01 24.37
C GLY A 68 5.81 -17.13 25.04
N ALA A 69 6.81 -16.69 24.27
CA ALA A 69 7.88 -15.82 24.76
C ALA A 69 7.51 -14.34 24.52
N GLY A 70 7.68 -13.51 25.56
CA GLY A 70 7.44 -12.07 25.48
C GLY A 70 5.97 -11.67 25.70
N ASP A 71 5.73 -10.38 25.64
CA ASP A 71 4.41 -9.77 25.81
C ASP A 71 3.79 -9.47 24.42
N PRO A 72 2.74 -10.20 23.99
CA PRO A 72 2.10 -9.97 22.71
C PRO A 72 1.51 -8.57 22.57
N VAL A 73 0.97 -8.00 23.65
CA VAL A 73 0.37 -6.66 23.65
C VAL A 73 1.42 -5.60 23.33
N LEU A 74 2.57 -5.66 24.00
CA LEU A 74 3.70 -4.77 23.72
C LEU A 74 4.19 -4.92 22.28
N ARG A 75 4.31 -6.16 21.77
CA ARG A 75 4.78 -6.43 20.41
C ARG A 75 3.83 -5.86 19.36
N VAL A 76 2.52 -6.00 19.56
CA VAL A 76 1.52 -5.41 18.65
C VAL A 76 1.55 -3.88 18.73
N HIS A 77 1.70 -3.26 19.91
CA HIS A 77 1.88 -1.81 20.01
C HIS A 77 3.11 -1.31 19.23
N LEU A 78 4.24 -1.98 19.35
CA LEU A 78 5.46 -1.59 18.61
C LEU A 78 5.27 -1.72 17.10
N ALA A 79 4.60 -2.77 16.62
CA ALA A 79 4.27 -2.93 15.21
C ALA A 79 3.32 -1.82 14.73
N MET A 80 2.33 -1.43 15.54
CA MET A 80 1.41 -0.33 15.23
C MET A 80 2.14 1.02 15.15
N ILE A 81 3.05 1.31 16.09
CA ILE A 81 3.86 2.53 16.04
C ILE A 81 4.68 2.56 14.74
N ALA A 82 5.35 1.45 14.39
CA ALA A 82 6.11 1.35 13.14
C ALA A 82 5.23 1.54 11.90
N ALA A 83 4.01 0.99 11.93
CA ALA A 83 3.03 1.16 10.85
C ALA A 83 2.58 2.63 10.70
N CYS A 84 2.25 3.29 11.80
CA CYS A 84 1.88 4.71 11.79
C CYS A 84 3.01 5.60 11.27
N ASP A 85 4.24 5.39 11.74
CA ASP A 85 5.41 6.10 11.24
C ASP A 85 5.65 5.87 9.74
N GLY A 86 5.48 4.63 9.30
CA GLY A 86 5.55 4.26 7.89
C GLY A 86 4.49 4.97 7.05
N ALA A 87 3.24 5.00 7.53
CA ALA A 87 2.13 5.65 6.85
C ALA A 87 2.34 7.17 6.72
N ILE A 88 2.80 7.83 7.80
CA ILE A 88 3.11 9.27 7.79
C ILE A 88 4.19 9.59 6.74
N ARG A 89 5.29 8.82 6.73
CA ARG A 89 6.37 9.00 5.75
C ARG A 89 5.89 8.77 4.31
N SER A 90 5.13 7.70 4.09
CA SER A 90 4.60 7.37 2.76
C SER A 90 3.63 8.44 2.26
N THR A 91 2.74 8.93 3.11
CA THR A 91 1.79 9.99 2.76
C THR A 91 2.51 11.29 2.41
N ALA A 92 3.53 11.67 3.19
CA ALA A 92 4.33 12.86 2.90
C ALA A 92 5.11 12.73 1.58
N ASP A 93 5.64 11.55 1.27
CA ASP A 93 6.35 11.30 0.00
C ASP A 93 5.40 11.33 -1.20
N LEU A 94 4.26 10.67 -1.11
CA LEU A 94 3.23 10.68 -2.15
C LEU A 94 2.69 12.10 -2.40
N SER A 95 2.39 12.86 -1.34
CA SER A 95 1.95 14.24 -1.45
C SER A 95 2.95 15.12 -2.19
N ARG A 96 4.25 15.00 -1.86
CA ARG A 96 5.32 15.75 -2.56
C ARG A 96 5.41 15.37 -4.04
N ARG A 97 5.29 14.08 -4.37
CA ARG A 97 5.33 13.60 -5.76
C ARG A 97 4.10 14.02 -6.54
N ALA A 98 2.92 13.94 -5.95
CA ALA A 98 1.68 14.40 -6.56
C ALA A 98 1.74 15.91 -6.85
N THR A 99 2.21 16.71 -5.89
CA THR A 99 2.42 18.15 -6.09
C THR A 99 3.43 18.42 -7.20
N LYS A 100 4.54 17.69 -7.25
CA LYS A 100 5.54 17.81 -8.32
C LYS A 100 4.96 17.43 -9.67
N LEU A 101 4.15 16.35 -9.75
CA LEU A 101 3.48 15.93 -10.97
C LEU A 101 2.55 17.02 -11.49
N GLN A 102 1.75 17.63 -10.62
CA GLN A 102 0.89 18.76 -10.96
C GLN A 102 1.69 19.99 -11.44
N ALA A 103 2.80 20.32 -10.78
CA ALA A 103 3.64 21.47 -11.13
C ALA A 103 4.35 21.34 -12.49
N ILE A 104 4.58 20.12 -12.97
CA ILE A 104 5.18 19.89 -14.30
C ILE A 104 4.16 19.80 -15.43
N ALA A 105 2.86 19.64 -15.13
CA ALA A 105 1.79 19.53 -16.12
C ALA A 105 1.89 20.62 -17.23
N PRO A 106 2.05 21.92 -16.93
CA PRO A 106 2.15 22.97 -17.94
C PRO A 106 3.39 22.86 -18.85
N LYS A 107 4.40 22.07 -18.43
CA LYS A 107 5.65 21.86 -19.19
C LYS A 107 5.55 20.71 -20.19
N LEU A 108 4.49 19.92 -20.11
CA LEU A 108 4.24 18.78 -20.98
C LEU A 108 3.43 19.26 -22.20
N ARG A 109 4.04 19.18 -23.38
CA ARG A 109 3.45 19.69 -24.64
C ARG A 109 2.71 18.60 -25.43
N ALA A 110 2.74 17.35 -24.96
CA ALA A 110 2.10 16.26 -25.68
C ALA A 110 0.57 16.31 -25.54
N LYS A 111 -0.15 16.07 -26.64
CA LYS A 111 -1.60 15.95 -26.61
C LYS A 111 -1.99 14.80 -25.68
N GLY A 112 -2.93 15.06 -24.78
CA GLY A 112 -3.39 14.07 -23.78
C GLY A 112 -2.50 13.98 -22.53
N SER A 113 -1.57 14.93 -22.33
CA SER A 113 -0.72 14.93 -21.12
C SER A 113 -1.54 15.11 -19.85
N ASP A 114 -2.51 16.01 -19.85
CA ASP A 114 -3.31 16.32 -18.65
C ASP A 114 -4.17 15.13 -18.25
N GLU A 115 -4.79 14.48 -19.23
CA GLU A 115 -5.57 13.27 -19.02
C GLU A 115 -4.71 12.10 -18.52
N ALA A 116 -3.51 11.96 -19.08
CA ALA A 116 -2.56 10.95 -18.60
C ALA A 116 -2.10 11.23 -17.16
N LEU A 117 -1.86 12.50 -16.79
CA LEU A 117 -1.52 12.88 -15.43
C LEU A 117 -2.66 12.55 -14.44
N ALA A 118 -3.94 12.75 -14.85
CA ALA A 118 -5.07 12.36 -14.04
C ALA A 118 -5.10 10.85 -13.78
N VAL A 119 -4.71 10.02 -14.74
CA VAL A 119 -4.56 8.56 -14.55
C VAL A 119 -3.49 8.27 -13.52
N PHE A 120 -2.33 8.95 -13.54
CA PHE A 120 -1.27 8.78 -12.54
C PHE A 120 -1.70 9.19 -11.13
N LEU A 121 -2.55 10.20 -10.99
CA LEU A 121 -3.05 10.66 -9.69
C LEU A 121 -4.17 9.79 -9.12
N SER A 122 -4.81 8.96 -9.96
CA SER A 122 -5.95 8.13 -9.55
C SER A 122 -5.63 6.64 -9.42
N HIS A 123 -4.41 6.21 -9.79
CA HIS A 123 -4.01 4.81 -9.77
C HIS A 123 -2.63 4.63 -9.14
N ASP A 124 -2.47 3.56 -8.37
CA ASP A 124 -1.21 3.20 -7.70
C ASP A 124 -0.11 2.82 -8.71
N ALA A 125 -0.50 2.25 -9.85
CA ALA A 125 0.41 1.86 -10.91
C ALA A 125 -0.22 2.04 -12.29
N VAL A 126 0.52 2.64 -13.21
CA VAL A 126 0.08 2.96 -14.57
C VAL A 126 0.91 2.17 -15.58
N SER A 127 0.21 1.43 -16.46
CA SER A 127 0.80 0.75 -17.61
C SER A 127 0.69 1.63 -18.87
N PRO A 128 1.79 1.97 -19.55
CA PRO A 128 1.73 2.75 -20.77
C PRO A 128 0.88 2.11 -21.89
N SER A 129 0.98 0.78 -22.02
CA SER A 129 0.27 0.04 -23.08
C SER A 129 -1.17 -0.34 -22.74
N GLY A 130 -1.51 -0.40 -21.45
CA GLY A 130 -2.86 -0.82 -21.02
C GLY A 130 -3.75 0.33 -20.59
N MET A 131 -3.16 1.43 -20.07
CA MET A 131 -3.92 2.52 -19.48
C MET A 131 -3.79 3.85 -20.23
N LEU A 132 -2.69 4.05 -20.96
CA LEU A 132 -2.44 5.28 -21.72
C LEU A 132 -2.60 5.09 -23.24
N SER A 133 -2.50 3.86 -23.76
CA SER A 133 -2.56 3.57 -25.19
C SER A 133 -3.42 2.33 -25.45
N PRO A 134 -4.22 2.29 -26.55
CA PRO A 134 -4.37 3.31 -27.60
C PRO A 134 -5.25 4.50 -27.21
N MET A 135 -5.98 4.39 -26.11
CA MET A 135 -6.82 5.44 -25.51
C MET A 135 -6.44 5.61 -24.06
N ILE A 136 -6.42 6.84 -23.59
CA ILE A 136 -6.17 7.13 -22.17
C ILE A 136 -7.40 6.68 -21.36
N GLN A 137 -7.18 5.86 -20.37
CA GLN A 137 -8.21 5.24 -19.55
C GLN A 137 -9.16 6.30 -18.96
N GLY A 138 -10.46 6.06 -19.08
CA GLY A 138 -11.50 6.97 -18.59
C GLY A 138 -11.73 8.20 -19.46
N THR A 139 -11.10 8.29 -20.66
CA THR A 139 -11.23 9.43 -21.57
C THR A 139 -11.48 9.00 -23.02
N SER A 140 -11.81 9.96 -23.89
CA SER A 140 -11.88 9.77 -25.35
C SER A 140 -10.58 10.22 -26.07
N VAL A 141 -9.50 10.47 -25.32
CA VAL A 141 -8.24 10.99 -25.87
C VAL A 141 -7.35 9.83 -26.31
N ALA A 142 -7.02 9.79 -27.61
CA ALA A 142 -6.12 8.79 -28.15
C ALA A 142 -4.66 9.15 -27.89
N MET A 143 -3.86 8.16 -27.47
CA MET A 143 -2.41 8.26 -27.31
C MET A 143 -1.73 7.03 -27.91
N THR A 144 -0.74 7.23 -28.78
CA THR A 144 0.00 6.10 -29.35
C THR A 144 0.91 5.46 -28.30
N GLY A 145 1.19 4.15 -28.39
CA GLY A 145 2.08 3.45 -27.46
C GLY A 145 3.48 4.04 -27.38
N ARG A 146 3.96 4.69 -28.48
CA ARG A 146 5.24 5.40 -28.49
C ARG A 146 5.15 6.70 -27.69
N ALA A 147 4.06 7.44 -27.82
CA ALA A 147 3.84 8.67 -27.06
C ALA A 147 3.67 8.37 -25.56
N ALA A 148 2.92 7.33 -25.22
CA ALA A 148 2.75 6.89 -23.84
C ALA A 148 4.08 6.54 -23.16
N ARG A 149 4.92 5.75 -23.81
CA ARG A 149 6.25 5.41 -23.28
C ARG A 149 7.13 6.65 -23.10
N ARG A 150 7.22 7.53 -24.12
CA ARG A 150 8.00 8.78 -24.02
C ARG A 150 7.50 9.69 -22.91
N LEU A 151 6.19 9.75 -22.70
CA LEU A 151 5.63 10.50 -21.57
C LEU A 151 6.09 9.92 -20.23
N CYS A 152 5.97 8.60 -20.04
CA CYS A 152 6.44 7.93 -18.82
C CYS A 152 7.94 8.14 -18.57
N ASP A 153 8.78 7.94 -19.61
CA ASP A 153 10.22 8.17 -19.49
C ASP A 153 10.52 9.63 -19.10
N ARG A 154 9.80 10.59 -19.70
CA ARG A 154 9.96 12.01 -19.37
C ARG A 154 9.52 12.35 -17.95
N LEU A 155 8.45 11.72 -17.44
CA LEU A 155 8.00 11.90 -16.06
C LEU A 155 9.01 11.32 -15.06
N VAL A 156 9.67 10.22 -15.40
CA VAL A 156 10.76 9.63 -14.60
C VAL A 156 11.98 10.57 -14.59
N GLU A 157 12.43 11.08 -15.75
CA GLU A 157 13.52 12.05 -15.84
C GLU A 157 13.27 13.30 -14.98
N LEU A 158 12.04 13.79 -14.99
CA LEU A 158 11.61 14.92 -14.16
C LEU A 158 11.43 14.53 -12.68
N GLY A 159 11.56 13.24 -12.33
CA GLY A 159 11.44 12.72 -10.97
C GLY A 159 10.04 12.91 -10.38
N ALA A 160 8.99 12.97 -11.20
CA ALA A 160 7.60 13.08 -10.75
C ALA A 160 6.93 11.72 -10.59
N VAL A 161 7.39 10.72 -11.36
CA VAL A 161 7.00 9.33 -11.21
C VAL A 161 8.25 8.44 -11.14
N ARG A 162 8.07 7.21 -10.72
CA ARG A 162 9.11 6.19 -10.69
C ARG A 162 8.67 4.95 -11.47
N GLU A 163 9.60 4.22 -12.05
CA GLU A 163 9.35 2.89 -12.55
C GLU A 163 9.29 1.91 -11.38
N LEU A 164 8.27 1.05 -11.37
CA LEU A 164 7.99 0.14 -10.24
C LEU A 164 8.49 -1.28 -10.48
N THR A 165 8.70 -1.68 -11.74
CA THR A 165 8.94 -3.09 -12.11
C THR A 165 10.39 -3.48 -12.30
N GLY A 166 11.28 -2.55 -12.66
CA GLY A 166 12.68 -2.82 -12.98
C GLY A 166 12.88 -3.78 -14.17
N ARG A 167 11.90 -3.89 -15.08
CA ARG A 167 11.91 -4.81 -16.22
C ARG A 167 12.01 -4.06 -17.55
N ALA A 168 12.61 -4.68 -18.56
CA ALA A 168 12.67 -4.10 -19.90
C ALA A 168 11.29 -4.07 -20.60
N THR A 169 10.41 -5.01 -20.26
CA THR A 169 9.05 -5.15 -20.80
C THR A 169 8.02 -5.10 -19.65
N PHE A 170 6.79 -4.75 -19.98
CA PHE A 170 5.69 -4.64 -19.00
C PHE A 170 6.01 -3.68 -17.85
N ARG A 171 6.55 -2.51 -18.18
CA ARG A 171 6.87 -1.49 -17.19
C ARG A 171 5.60 -0.91 -16.59
N LEU A 172 5.62 -0.75 -15.27
CA LEU A 172 4.64 -0.02 -14.50
C LEU A 172 5.28 1.21 -13.88
N TYR A 173 4.54 2.28 -13.83
CA TYR A 173 4.99 3.56 -13.30
C TYR A 173 4.00 4.06 -12.25
N GLY A 174 4.49 4.71 -11.21
CA GLY A 174 3.67 5.28 -10.14
C GLY A 174 4.24 6.58 -9.58
N VAL A 175 3.41 7.32 -8.91
CA VAL A 175 3.78 8.55 -8.19
C VAL A 175 4.66 8.27 -6.98
#